data_368108e5757f6a56ff0337beb3d24ff8
#
_entry.id   368108e5757f6a56ff0337beb3d24ff8
#
_cell.length_a   1.000
_cell.length_b   1.000
_cell.length_c   1.000
_cell.angle_alpha   90.00
_cell.angle_beta   90.00
_cell.angle_gamma   90.00
#
_symmetry.space_group_name_H-M   'P 1'
#
loop_
_entity.id
_entity.type
_entity.pdbx_description
1 polymer ?
#
loop_
_entity_poly.entity_id
_entity_poly.type
_entity_poly.pdbx_seq_one_letter_code
_entity_poly.pdbx_strand_id
1 'polypeptide(L)'
;MGSSRITIRGNGSLNGSNQPLYVIDGVPMNNGNYGQAGEWGGFDAGDGISSINSEDIESMSVLKGGTAAALYGSRAANGAIVITTKKGTAGKVRVEYNMSYTKDSPILKNNDLQWEYGCGANGMNPDQLAIATGAGYGMTPEQAISQLAPTLAKQMSVMSFGSKMDGSNVTQYDGISRPYSPTARNNFKDFYDNAWSVTNNIAVSGGNEKIQFRVGAGDQRFHDMQPNSKLERNNTVSYTHLRAHETKANLV
;
A
#
# COMPACT_ATOMS: atom_id res chain seq x y z
N MET A 1 -1.56 -2.59 -2.87
CA MET A 1 -2.58 -1.55 -2.67
C MET A 1 -3.10 -1.68 -1.25
N GLY A 2 -3.01 -0.60 -0.45
CA GLY A 2 -3.50 -0.55 0.90
C GLY A 2 -4.81 0.23 1.00
N SER A 3 -5.33 0.36 2.22
CA SER A 3 -6.47 1.22 2.50
C SER A 3 -6.10 2.69 2.28
N SER A 4 -7.03 3.47 1.76
CA SER A 4 -6.85 4.90 1.56
C SER A 4 -7.42 5.69 2.74
N ARG A 5 -6.69 6.70 3.22
CA ARG A 5 -7.22 7.66 4.18
C ARG A 5 -7.45 8.98 3.50
N ILE A 6 -8.71 9.28 3.23
CA ILE A 6 -9.11 10.56 2.65
C ILE A 6 -9.78 11.41 3.74
N THR A 7 -9.44 12.68 3.78
CA THR A 7 -10.09 13.67 4.65
C THR A 7 -10.55 14.86 3.84
N ILE A 8 -11.72 15.38 4.15
CA ILE A 8 -12.25 16.60 3.56
C ILE A 8 -12.09 17.72 4.60
N ARG A 9 -11.28 18.74 4.29
CA ARG A 9 -10.93 19.86 5.19
C ARG A 9 -10.16 19.45 6.47
N GLY A 10 -9.38 18.39 6.42
CA GLY A 10 -8.54 17.95 7.54
C GLY A 10 -9.27 17.13 8.59
N ASN A 11 -8.62 16.95 9.74
CA ASN A 11 -9.16 16.16 10.83
C ASN A 11 -10.06 17.04 11.74
N GLY A 12 -11.34 16.73 11.77
CA GLY A 12 -12.32 17.40 12.62
C GLY A 12 -12.52 16.76 14.00
N SER A 13 -12.06 15.52 14.20
CA SER A 13 -12.16 14.76 15.43
C SER A 13 -10.82 14.14 15.82
N LEU A 14 -10.49 14.16 17.10
CA LEU A 14 -9.29 13.51 17.67
C LEU A 14 -9.50 11.99 17.84
N ASN A 15 -10.69 11.58 18.25
CA ASN A 15 -10.98 10.18 18.61
C ASN A 15 -11.97 9.49 17.67
N GLY A 16 -12.55 10.22 16.69
CA GLY A 16 -13.52 9.68 15.75
C GLY A 16 -12.93 9.48 14.36
N SER A 17 -13.68 8.78 13.49
CA SER A 17 -13.35 8.70 12.08
C SER A 17 -13.45 10.10 11.45
N ASN A 18 -12.42 10.48 10.70
CA ASN A 18 -12.39 11.70 9.90
C ASN A 18 -12.61 11.42 8.41
N GLN A 19 -12.94 10.18 8.06
CA GLN A 19 -13.18 9.78 6.68
C GLN A 19 -14.56 10.22 6.21
N PRO A 20 -14.72 10.62 4.93
CA PRO A 20 -16.00 10.93 4.34
C PRO A 20 -16.82 9.67 4.11
N LEU A 21 -18.14 9.83 3.99
CA LEU A 21 -19.03 8.79 3.55
C LEU A 21 -18.86 8.57 2.03
N TYR A 22 -18.74 7.32 1.60
CA TYR A 22 -18.80 6.98 0.18
C TYR A 22 -20.21 6.61 -0.21
N VAL A 23 -20.68 7.16 -1.33
CA VAL A 23 -22.00 6.90 -1.88
C VAL A 23 -21.83 6.50 -3.34
N ILE A 24 -22.25 5.29 -3.70
CA ILE A 24 -22.13 4.76 -5.05
C ILE A 24 -23.53 4.61 -5.64
N ASP A 25 -23.79 5.29 -6.74
CA ASP A 25 -25.11 5.33 -7.41
C ASP A 25 -26.26 5.60 -6.43
N GLY A 26 -26.04 6.48 -5.46
CA GLY A 26 -27.01 6.84 -4.43
C GLY A 26 -27.05 5.92 -3.21
N VAL A 27 -26.29 4.83 -3.19
CA VAL A 27 -26.26 3.88 -2.06
C VAL A 27 -25.04 4.17 -1.19
N PRO A 28 -25.23 4.50 0.12
CA PRO A 28 -24.13 4.67 1.04
C PRO A 28 -23.37 3.38 1.30
N MET A 29 -22.06 3.41 1.09
CA MET A 29 -21.16 2.29 1.38
C MET A 29 -20.58 2.35 2.78
N ASN A 30 -20.33 1.19 3.34
CA ASN A 30 -19.47 1.07 4.50
C ASN A 30 -18.01 0.97 4.03
N ASN A 31 -17.21 2.02 4.30
CA ASN A 31 -15.79 2.06 4.00
C ASN A 31 -14.95 1.72 5.24
N GLY A 32 -15.35 0.69 5.99
CA GLY A 32 -14.53 0.19 7.10
C GLY A 32 -13.22 -0.41 6.61
N ASN A 33 -12.14 -0.22 7.37
CA ASN A 33 -10.90 -0.93 7.17
C ASN A 33 -11.07 -2.40 7.56
N TYR A 34 -10.70 -3.30 6.66
CA TYR A 34 -10.77 -4.75 6.90
C TYR A 34 -9.51 -5.32 7.59
N GLY A 35 -8.61 -4.47 8.00
CA GLY A 35 -7.35 -4.77 8.69
C GLY A 35 -6.25 -3.81 8.26
N GLN A 36 -5.53 -3.27 9.22
CA GLN A 36 -4.33 -2.47 8.96
C GLN A 36 -3.12 -3.15 9.59
N ALA A 37 -1.97 -3.02 8.93
CA ALA A 37 -0.70 -3.40 9.53
C ALA A 37 -0.46 -2.54 10.77
N GLY A 38 -0.11 -3.17 11.90
CA GLY A 38 0.32 -2.50 13.11
C GLY A 38 1.82 -2.22 13.12
N GLU A 39 2.33 -1.58 14.18
CA GLU A 39 3.78 -1.32 14.34
C GLU A 39 4.63 -2.59 14.31
N TRP A 40 4.05 -3.72 14.67
CA TRP A 40 4.75 -5.01 14.78
C TRP A 40 4.50 -5.97 13.63
N GLY A 41 3.93 -5.47 12.53
CA GLY A 41 3.63 -6.25 11.34
C GLY A 41 2.13 -6.42 11.07
N GLY A 42 1.81 -7.27 10.11
CA GLY A 42 0.47 -7.47 9.59
C GLY A 42 0.36 -7.08 8.11
N PHE A 43 -0.82 -7.16 7.56
CA PHE A 43 -1.09 -6.73 6.19
C PHE A 43 -2.31 -5.81 6.17
N ASP A 44 -2.36 -4.92 5.19
CA ASP A 44 -3.51 -4.07 4.93
C ASP A 44 -4.42 -4.75 3.91
N ALA A 45 -5.60 -5.17 4.35
CA ALA A 45 -6.59 -5.83 3.50
C ALA A 45 -7.34 -4.86 2.56
N GLY A 46 -7.02 -3.56 2.63
CA GLY A 46 -7.71 -2.52 1.88
C GLY A 46 -8.99 -2.05 2.55
N ASP A 47 -9.71 -1.19 1.86
CA ASP A 47 -11.00 -0.62 2.26
C ASP A 47 -12.07 -0.89 1.19
N GLY A 48 -13.32 -0.60 1.50
CA GLY A 48 -14.44 -0.85 0.58
C GLY A 48 -14.29 -0.13 -0.76
N ILE A 49 -13.72 1.09 -0.77
CA ILE A 49 -13.54 1.87 -1.99
C ILE A 49 -12.46 1.28 -2.90
N SER A 50 -11.47 0.61 -2.33
CA SER A 50 -10.39 -0.02 -3.09
C SER A 50 -10.88 -1.15 -4.02
N SER A 51 -12.09 -1.67 -3.80
CA SER A 51 -12.70 -2.70 -4.65
C SER A 51 -13.31 -2.15 -5.95
N ILE A 52 -13.51 -0.83 -6.06
CA ILE A 52 -14.13 -0.22 -7.23
C ILE A 52 -13.08 -0.03 -8.32
N ASN A 53 -13.42 -0.46 -9.53
CA ASN A 53 -12.58 -0.21 -10.68
C ASN A 53 -12.80 1.24 -11.17
N SER A 54 -11.72 2.01 -11.26
CA SER A 54 -11.75 3.39 -11.74
C SER A 54 -12.32 3.53 -13.15
N GLU A 55 -12.17 2.52 -13.98
CA GLU A 55 -12.70 2.51 -15.35
C GLU A 55 -14.22 2.45 -15.44
N ASP A 56 -14.87 2.00 -14.37
CA ASP A 56 -16.34 1.96 -14.29
C ASP A 56 -16.95 3.25 -13.72
N ILE A 57 -16.11 4.21 -13.32
CA ILE A 57 -16.55 5.51 -12.79
C ILE A 57 -16.85 6.47 -13.95
N GLU A 58 -18.06 7.03 -13.97
CA GLU A 58 -18.46 8.10 -14.88
C GLU A 58 -18.09 9.48 -14.32
N SER A 59 -18.43 9.70 -13.03
CA SER A 59 -18.16 10.97 -12.37
C SER A 59 -17.98 10.79 -10.86
N MET A 60 -17.25 11.73 -10.27
CA MET A 60 -17.06 11.80 -8.83
C MET A 60 -17.33 13.22 -8.35
N SER A 61 -18.16 13.35 -7.33
CA SER A 61 -18.50 14.62 -6.70
C SER A 61 -18.21 14.61 -5.22
N VAL A 62 -17.57 15.66 -4.71
CA VAL A 62 -17.25 15.80 -3.29
C VAL A 62 -18.22 16.77 -2.64
N LEU A 63 -19.04 16.26 -1.72
CA LEU A 63 -19.97 17.05 -0.92
C LEU A 63 -19.32 17.38 0.43
N LYS A 64 -19.34 18.67 0.78
CA LYS A 64 -18.80 19.14 2.05
C LYS A 64 -19.77 18.84 3.20
N GLY A 65 -19.25 18.72 4.44
CA GLY A 65 -19.95 18.20 5.61
C GLY A 65 -21.39 18.67 5.79
N GLY A 66 -21.68 19.97 5.76
CA GLY A 66 -23.05 20.46 5.91
C GLY A 66 -24.02 20.00 4.82
N THR A 67 -23.61 20.09 3.56
CA THR A 67 -24.42 19.63 2.43
C THR A 67 -24.57 18.10 2.43
N ALA A 68 -23.48 17.39 2.74
CA ALA A 68 -23.49 15.94 2.81
C ALA A 68 -24.40 15.43 3.95
N ALA A 69 -24.31 16.08 5.13
CA ALA A 69 -25.15 15.73 6.29
C ALA A 69 -26.64 15.98 6.04
N ALA A 70 -26.99 17.00 5.28
CA ALA A 70 -28.39 17.26 4.90
C ALA A 70 -28.98 16.15 4.01
N LEU A 71 -28.15 15.53 3.15
CA LEU A 71 -28.60 14.49 2.21
C LEU A 71 -28.50 13.08 2.79
N TYR A 72 -27.44 12.80 3.57
CA TYR A 72 -27.11 11.43 4.01
C TYR A 72 -27.05 11.27 5.55
N GLY A 73 -27.47 12.32 6.28
CA GLY A 73 -27.54 12.31 7.74
C GLY A 73 -26.16 12.40 8.43
N SER A 74 -26.14 12.08 9.72
CA SER A 74 -24.96 12.23 10.60
C SER A 74 -23.73 11.43 10.13
N ARG A 75 -23.92 10.34 9.39
CA ARG A 75 -22.82 9.54 8.82
C ARG A 75 -21.97 10.33 7.84
N ALA A 76 -22.53 11.37 7.22
CA ALA A 76 -21.83 12.24 6.28
C ALA A 76 -21.37 13.56 6.92
N ALA A 77 -21.25 13.63 8.25
CA ALA A 77 -20.79 14.85 8.94
C ALA A 77 -19.40 15.30 8.50
N ASN A 78 -18.51 14.36 8.13
CA ASN A 78 -17.17 14.63 7.58
C ASN A 78 -17.17 14.88 6.07
N GLY A 79 -18.34 14.96 5.44
CA GLY A 79 -18.52 15.06 4.00
C GLY A 79 -18.86 13.73 3.35
N ALA A 80 -19.14 13.77 2.06
CA ALA A 80 -19.41 12.57 1.26
C ALA A 80 -18.73 12.66 -0.11
N ILE A 81 -18.27 11.52 -0.59
CA ILE A 81 -17.78 11.33 -1.95
C ILE A 81 -18.84 10.52 -2.69
N VAL A 82 -19.51 11.18 -3.64
CA VAL A 82 -20.56 10.57 -4.44
C VAL A 82 -19.95 10.12 -5.76
N ILE A 83 -20.02 8.83 -6.01
CA ILE A 83 -19.49 8.17 -7.21
C ILE A 83 -20.68 7.72 -8.04
N THR A 84 -20.69 8.13 -9.31
CA THR A 84 -21.66 7.66 -10.30
C THR A 84 -20.93 6.72 -11.24
N THR A 85 -21.48 5.52 -11.41
CA THR A 85 -20.89 4.53 -12.32
C THR A 85 -21.41 4.71 -13.75
N LYS A 86 -20.60 4.28 -14.73
CA LYS A 86 -20.96 4.30 -16.15
C LYS A 86 -22.18 3.41 -16.40
N LYS A 87 -23.18 3.96 -17.05
CA LYS A 87 -24.44 3.28 -17.40
C LYS A 87 -24.47 2.85 -18.86
N GLY A 88 -25.35 1.96 -19.19
CA GLY A 88 -25.70 1.68 -20.58
C GLY A 88 -26.36 2.88 -21.24
N THR A 89 -26.10 3.08 -22.52
CA THR A 89 -26.71 4.15 -23.32
C THR A 89 -27.54 3.56 -24.44
N ALA A 90 -28.66 4.22 -24.78
CA ALA A 90 -29.44 3.84 -25.94
C ALA A 90 -28.62 4.01 -27.23
N GLY A 91 -28.67 3.04 -28.12
CA GLY A 91 -27.97 3.08 -29.40
C GLY A 91 -27.40 1.73 -29.81
N LYS A 92 -26.53 1.75 -30.80
CA LYS A 92 -25.83 0.56 -31.28
C LYS A 92 -24.94 -0.01 -30.18
N VAL A 93 -24.78 -1.32 -30.21
CA VAL A 93 -23.82 -1.99 -29.31
C VAL A 93 -22.41 -1.44 -29.52
N ARG A 94 -21.78 -1.02 -28.45
CA ARG A 94 -20.41 -0.50 -28.40
C ARG A 94 -19.57 -1.41 -27.52
N VAL A 95 -18.39 -1.76 -27.99
CA VAL A 95 -17.37 -2.46 -27.21
C VAL A 95 -16.27 -1.45 -26.92
N GLU A 96 -15.91 -1.33 -25.64
CA GLU A 96 -14.82 -0.50 -25.14
C GLU A 96 -13.76 -1.42 -24.55
N TYR A 97 -12.51 -1.24 -24.95
CA TYR A 97 -11.37 -1.93 -24.37
C TYR A 97 -10.33 -0.91 -23.95
N ASN A 98 -9.95 -0.96 -22.69
CA ASN A 98 -8.91 -0.13 -22.12
C ASN A 98 -7.82 -1.00 -21.50
N MET A 99 -6.57 -0.69 -21.83
CA MET A 99 -5.39 -1.32 -21.27
C MET A 99 -4.48 -0.25 -20.67
N SER A 100 -4.02 -0.47 -19.44
CA SER A 100 -3.00 0.35 -18.81
C SER A 100 -1.85 -0.52 -18.37
N TYR A 101 -0.63 -0.08 -18.67
CA TYR A 101 0.61 -0.67 -18.18
C TYR A 101 1.43 0.40 -17.46
N THR A 102 1.79 0.12 -16.22
CA THR A 102 2.66 1.01 -15.43
C THR A 102 3.88 0.23 -14.96
N LYS A 103 5.04 0.86 -15.04
CA LYS A 103 6.28 0.34 -14.49
C LYS A 103 6.90 1.39 -13.58
N ASP A 104 7.15 1.01 -12.34
CA ASP A 104 7.78 1.85 -11.34
C ASP A 104 9.11 1.26 -10.93
N SER A 105 10.10 2.11 -10.74
CA SER A 105 11.42 1.71 -10.26
C SER A 105 11.76 2.45 -8.99
N PRO A 106 12.33 1.79 -7.98
CA PRO A 106 12.70 2.45 -6.74
C PRO A 106 13.78 3.51 -7.01
N ILE A 107 13.54 4.74 -6.56
CA ILE A 107 14.54 5.82 -6.60
C ILE A 107 15.35 5.75 -5.31
N LEU A 108 16.44 4.99 -5.34
CA LEU A 108 17.34 4.85 -4.21
C LEU A 108 18.61 5.62 -4.49
N LYS A 109 18.81 6.70 -3.75
CA LYS A 109 20.05 7.49 -3.80
C LYS A 109 21.04 6.91 -2.80
N ASN A 110 22.08 6.25 -3.29
CA ASN A 110 23.14 5.69 -2.44
C ASN A 110 23.85 6.74 -1.59
N ASN A 111 23.77 8.02 -1.99
CA ASN A 111 24.44 9.12 -1.27
C ASN A 111 23.76 9.46 0.07
N ASP A 112 22.54 8.99 0.30
CA ASP A 112 21.79 9.24 1.54
C ASP A 112 22.09 8.18 2.62
N LEU A 113 22.90 7.16 2.29
CA LEU A 113 23.27 6.08 3.19
C LEU A 113 24.74 6.23 3.63
N GLN A 114 24.98 5.96 4.90
CA GLN A 114 26.34 5.94 5.41
C GLN A 114 26.99 4.57 5.12
N TRP A 115 28.26 4.60 4.64
CA TRP A 115 29.02 3.43 4.20
C TRP A 115 30.38 3.29 4.88
N GLU A 116 30.68 4.15 5.85
CA GLU A 116 31.99 4.19 6.50
C GLU A 116 32.03 3.42 7.81
N TYR A 117 30.93 3.42 8.56
CA TYR A 117 30.85 2.82 9.89
C TYR A 117 29.94 1.60 9.86
N GLY A 118 30.36 0.53 10.49
CA GLY A 118 29.64 -0.72 10.49
C GLY A 118 28.83 -0.98 11.75
N CYS A 119 28.37 -2.21 11.90
CA CYS A 119 27.67 -2.70 13.07
C CYS A 119 28.53 -2.53 14.33
N GLY A 120 27.94 -2.02 15.41
CA GLY A 120 28.63 -1.83 16.70
C GLY A 120 28.07 -0.65 17.48
N ALA A 121 28.75 -0.30 18.56
CA ALA A 121 28.36 0.80 19.42
C ALA A 121 29.61 1.52 19.98
N ASN A 122 29.45 2.78 20.35
CA ASN A 122 30.51 3.63 20.96
C ASN A 122 31.80 3.72 20.13
N GLY A 123 31.69 3.66 18.79
CA GLY A 123 32.85 3.65 17.90
C GLY A 123 33.63 2.34 17.87
N MET A 124 33.10 1.26 18.44
CA MET A 124 33.72 -0.06 18.51
C MET A 124 32.92 -1.09 17.71
N ASN A 125 33.62 -1.94 16.96
CA ASN A 125 33.04 -3.09 16.31
C ASN A 125 32.71 -4.19 17.34
N PRO A 126 31.97 -5.26 17.00
CA PRO A 126 31.59 -6.32 17.93
C PRO A 126 32.76 -6.97 18.68
N ASP A 127 33.91 -7.19 18.04
CA ASP A 127 35.06 -7.80 18.68
C ASP A 127 35.72 -6.85 19.69
N GLN A 128 35.87 -5.58 19.32
CA GLN A 128 36.39 -4.55 20.23
C GLN A 128 35.47 -4.35 21.44
N LEU A 129 34.16 -4.35 21.21
CA LEU A 129 33.19 -4.21 22.26
C LEU A 129 33.19 -5.45 23.19
N ALA A 130 33.38 -6.65 22.61
CA ALA A 130 33.52 -7.88 23.37
C ALA A 130 34.76 -7.86 24.27
N ILE A 131 35.91 -7.43 23.76
CA ILE A 131 37.16 -7.29 24.53
C ILE A 131 36.98 -6.28 25.68
N ALA A 132 36.41 -5.11 25.38
CA ALA A 132 36.17 -4.07 26.39
C ALA A 132 35.21 -4.57 27.50
N THR A 133 34.16 -5.32 27.14
CA THR A 133 33.22 -5.89 28.09
C THR A 133 33.85 -7.03 28.87
N GLY A 134 34.56 -7.95 28.20
CA GLY A 134 35.18 -9.12 28.78
C GLY A 134 36.30 -8.79 29.77
N ALA A 135 37.03 -7.68 29.55
CA ALA A 135 38.03 -7.19 30.47
C ALA A 135 37.49 -6.93 31.89
N GLY A 136 36.26 -6.46 31.99
CA GLY A 136 35.53 -6.29 33.28
C GLY A 136 35.24 -7.62 34.00
N TYR A 137 35.28 -8.73 33.30
CA TYR A 137 35.07 -10.09 33.82
C TYR A 137 36.35 -10.91 33.90
N GLY A 138 37.53 -10.30 33.65
CA GLY A 138 38.83 -10.97 33.69
C GLY A 138 39.05 -11.96 32.53
N MET A 139 38.35 -11.81 31.43
CA MET A 139 38.50 -12.68 30.24
C MET A 139 39.74 -12.25 29.42
N THR A 140 40.39 -13.21 28.76
CA THR A 140 41.38 -12.89 27.72
C THR A 140 40.63 -12.35 26.47
N PRO A 141 41.32 -11.57 25.60
CA PRO A 141 40.68 -11.07 24.37
C PRO A 141 40.06 -12.19 23.51
N GLU A 142 40.72 -13.32 23.36
CA GLU A 142 40.25 -14.47 22.60
C GLU A 142 38.99 -15.09 23.21
N GLN A 143 38.96 -15.21 24.55
CA GLN A 143 37.76 -15.69 25.27
C GLN A 143 36.60 -14.71 25.11
N ALA A 144 36.86 -13.42 25.25
CA ALA A 144 35.85 -12.39 25.09
C ALA A 144 35.25 -12.41 23.67
N ILE A 145 36.07 -12.45 22.63
CA ILE A 145 35.61 -12.52 21.24
C ILE A 145 34.76 -13.78 21.02
N SER A 146 35.28 -14.95 21.42
CA SER A 146 34.56 -16.21 21.15
C SER A 146 33.21 -16.33 21.88
N GLN A 147 33.09 -15.78 23.09
CA GLN A 147 31.89 -15.91 23.92
C GLN A 147 30.91 -14.76 23.78
N LEU A 148 31.39 -13.53 23.64
CA LEU A 148 30.55 -12.33 23.67
C LEU A 148 30.30 -11.71 22.29
N ALA A 149 31.26 -11.74 21.38
CA ALA A 149 31.16 -11.04 20.12
C ALA A 149 29.96 -11.47 19.24
N PRO A 150 29.62 -12.77 19.11
CA PRO A 150 28.44 -13.18 18.33
C PRO A 150 27.14 -12.59 18.89
N THR A 151 26.99 -12.59 20.21
CA THR A 151 25.82 -12.04 20.89
C THR A 151 25.74 -10.53 20.73
N LEU A 152 26.87 -9.83 20.90
CA LEU A 152 26.96 -8.39 20.71
C LEU A 152 26.73 -8.00 19.25
N ALA A 153 27.29 -8.73 18.29
CA ALA A 153 27.03 -8.53 16.88
C ALA A 153 25.54 -8.65 16.53
N LYS A 154 24.86 -9.62 17.13
CA LYS A 154 23.40 -9.79 16.96
C LYS A 154 22.61 -8.63 17.57
N GLN A 155 22.94 -8.24 18.79
CA GLN A 155 22.25 -7.12 19.48
C GLN A 155 22.49 -5.78 18.77
N MET A 156 23.69 -5.57 18.21
CA MET A 156 24.08 -4.33 17.53
C MET A 156 23.80 -4.37 16.03
N SER A 157 23.20 -5.43 15.49
CA SER A 157 22.98 -5.61 14.04
C SER A 157 22.16 -4.49 13.39
N VAL A 158 21.33 -3.80 14.17
CA VAL A 158 20.50 -2.66 13.72
C VAL A 158 21.17 -1.31 13.95
N MET A 159 22.41 -1.29 14.48
CA MET A 159 23.14 -0.06 14.84
C MET A 159 24.40 0.08 13.96
N SER A 160 24.59 1.22 13.35
CA SER A 160 25.80 1.57 12.58
C SER A 160 26.66 2.57 13.33
N PHE A 161 26.86 2.35 14.64
CA PHE A 161 27.69 3.17 15.53
C PHE A 161 29.00 2.47 15.95
N GLY A 162 29.43 1.51 15.16
CA GLY A 162 30.70 0.79 15.32
C GLY A 162 31.91 1.58 14.87
N SER A 163 33.07 0.91 14.79
CA SER A 163 34.27 1.48 14.21
C SER A 163 34.14 1.68 12.69
N LYS A 164 35.07 2.45 12.13
CA LYS A 164 35.19 2.58 10.68
C LYS A 164 35.48 1.20 10.07
N MET A 165 34.78 0.88 8.98
CA MET A 165 34.98 -0.36 8.24
C MET A 165 36.33 -0.28 7.47
N ASP A 166 37.29 -1.03 7.93
CA ASP A 166 38.67 -1.06 7.39
C ASP A 166 39.02 -2.35 6.66
N GLY A 167 38.06 -3.28 6.55
CA GLY A 167 38.27 -4.59 5.95
C GLY A 167 38.90 -5.63 6.86
N SER A 168 39.21 -5.30 8.11
CA SER A 168 39.66 -6.30 9.09
C SER A 168 38.61 -7.36 9.35
N ASN A 169 39.00 -8.55 9.73
CA ASN A 169 38.06 -9.61 10.07
C ASN A 169 37.43 -9.34 11.43
N VAL A 170 36.08 -9.37 11.48
CA VAL A 170 35.28 -9.15 12.68
C VAL A 170 34.21 -10.23 12.78
N THR A 171 33.99 -10.71 13.98
CA THR A 171 32.96 -11.73 14.27
C THR A 171 31.56 -11.19 14.00
N GLN A 172 30.80 -11.91 13.18
CA GLN A 172 29.43 -11.57 12.83
C GLN A 172 28.43 -12.26 13.77
N TYR A 173 27.15 -11.92 13.60
CA TYR A 173 26.05 -12.46 14.43
C TYR A 173 25.92 -13.98 14.43
N ASP A 174 26.46 -14.66 13.43
CA ASP A 174 26.49 -16.11 13.29
C ASP A 174 27.77 -16.77 13.85
N GLY A 175 28.64 -15.98 14.47
CA GLY A 175 29.89 -16.43 15.04
C GLY A 175 31.02 -16.61 14.03
N ILE A 176 30.77 -16.32 12.74
CA ILE A 176 31.80 -16.44 11.69
C ILE A 176 32.52 -15.11 11.52
N SER A 177 33.85 -15.16 11.50
CA SER A 177 34.68 -13.98 11.23
C SER A 177 34.72 -13.68 9.74
N ARG A 178 34.35 -12.44 9.37
CA ARG A 178 34.31 -11.95 7.97
C ARG A 178 34.90 -10.54 7.89
N PRO A 179 35.32 -10.11 6.67
CA PRO A 179 35.79 -8.74 6.47
C PRO A 179 34.75 -7.71 6.91
N TYR A 180 35.14 -6.80 7.76
CA TYR A 180 34.36 -5.67 8.23
C TYR A 180 34.36 -4.57 7.18
N SER A 181 33.53 -4.76 6.18
CA SER A 181 33.41 -3.89 5.01
C SER A 181 31.95 -3.83 4.57
N PRO A 182 31.55 -2.80 3.82
CA PRO A 182 30.22 -2.75 3.22
C PRO A 182 30.02 -3.98 2.35
N THR A 183 29.01 -4.81 2.68
CA THR A 183 28.77 -6.09 2.00
C THR A 183 28.18 -5.92 0.61
N ALA A 184 27.46 -4.84 0.37
CA ALA A 184 26.99 -4.48 -0.96
C ALA A 184 26.77 -2.96 -1.04
N ARG A 185 27.26 -2.35 -2.10
CA ARG A 185 27.04 -0.93 -2.37
C ARG A 185 25.59 -0.59 -2.70
N ASN A 186 24.73 -1.59 -2.90
CA ASN A 186 23.39 -1.44 -3.38
C ASN A 186 22.37 -2.35 -2.66
N ASN A 187 22.55 -2.62 -1.35
CA ASN A 187 21.65 -3.49 -0.58
C ASN A 187 20.15 -3.19 -0.80
N PHE A 188 19.78 -1.92 -0.85
CA PHE A 188 18.40 -1.53 -1.10
C PHE A 188 18.00 -1.79 -2.56
N LYS A 189 18.89 -1.48 -3.51
CA LYS A 189 18.61 -1.69 -4.92
C LYS A 189 18.53 -3.19 -5.27
N ASP A 190 19.34 -4.00 -4.60
CA ASP A 190 19.36 -5.45 -4.81
C ASP A 190 18.20 -6.14 -4.09
N PHE A 191 17.62 -5.49 -3.06
CA PHE A 191 16.46 -6.00 -2.34
C PHE A 191 15.14 -5.69 -3.05
N TYR A 192 15.02 -4.49 -3.65
CA TYR A 192 13.78 -4.08 -4.27
C TYR A 192 13.75 -4.39 -5.76
N ASP A 193 12.69 -5.01 -6.20
CA ASP A 193 12.38 -5.22 -7.61
C ASP A 193 11.76 -3.98 -8.25
N ASN A 194 11.66 -3.96 -9.58
CA ASN A 194 10.81 -2.99 -10.25
C ASN A 194 9.34 -3.42 -10.09
N ALA A 195 8.50 -2.50 -9.63
CA ALA A 195 7.07 -2.74 -9.64
C ALA A 195 6.50 -2.59 -11.06
N TRP A 196 5.45 -3.34 -11.34
CA TRP A 196 4.69 -3.18 -12.56
C TRP A 196 3.22 -3.49 -12.31
N SER A 197 2.35 -2.83 -13.06
CA SER A 197 0.93 -3.16 -13.05
C SER A 197 0.39 -3.23 -14.47
N VAL A 198 -0.51 -4.18 -14.67
CA VAL A 198 -1.30 -4.31 -15.91
C VAL A 198 -2.76 -4.30 -15.52
N THR A 199 -3.51 -3.43 -16.14
CA THR A 199 -4.97 -3.38 -15.98
C THR A 199 -5.60 -3.52 -17.35
N ASN A 200 -6.46 -4.50 -17.53
CA ASN A 200 -7.25 -4.71 -18.73
C ASN A 200 -8.72 -4.58 -18.37
N ASN A 201 -9.44 -3.77 -19.14
CA ASN A 201 -10.88 -3.60 -18.96
C ASN A 201 -11.58 -3.73 -20.31
N ILE A 202 -12.60 -4.55 -20.36
CA ILE A 202 -13.48 -4.67 -21.51
C ILE A 202 -14.90 -4.36 -21.05
N ALA A 203 -15.64 -3.56 -21.81
CA ALA A 203 -17.02 -3.29 -21.52
C ALA A 203 -17.85 -3.33 -22.81
N VAL A 204 -19.02 -3.88 -22.72
CA VAL A 204 -20.02 -3.89 -23.79
C VAL A 204 -21.25 -3.13 -23.31
N SER A 205 -21.64 -2.13 -24.05
CA SER A 205 -22.82 -1.32 -23.74
C SER A 205 -23.70 -1.12 -24.97
N GLY A 206 -24.99 -0.95 -24.74
CA GLY A 206 -25.94 -0.74 -25.83
C GLY A 206 -27.38 -0.80 -25.34
N GLY A 207 -28.30 -0.72 -26.27
CA GLY A 207 -29.71 -0.85 -25.94
C GLY A 207 -30.61 0.02 -26.79
N ASN A 208 -31.86 0.12 -26.39
CA ASN A 208 -32.84 1.00 -27.00
C ASN A 208 -33.45 1.92 -25.94
N GLU A 209 -34.46 2.68 -26.31
CA GLU A 209 -35.15 3.59 -25.38
C GLU A 209 -35.80 2.91 -24.17
N LYS A 210 -36.08 1.60 -24.26
CA LYS A 210 -36.77 0.82 -23.21
C LYS A 210 -35.79 0.01 -22.36
N ILE A 211 -34.73 -0.51 -22.98
CA ILE A 211 -33.75 -1.39 -22.33
C ILE A 211 -32.36 -0.91 -22.66
N GLN A 212 -31.57 -0.61 -21.65
CA GLN A 212 -30.19 -0.26 -21.78
C GLN A 212 -29.35 -1.18 -20.89
N PHE A 213 -28.19 -1.59 -21.39
CA PHE A 213 -27.31 -2.46 -20.63
C PHE A 213 -25.85 -2.02 -20.77
N ARG A 214 -25.06 -2.32 -19.74
CA ARG A 214 -23.61 -2.28 -19.75
C ARG A 214 -23.13 -3.50 -18.96
N VAL A 215 -22.20 -4.24 -19.55
CA VAL A 215 -21.51 -5.33 -18.90
C VAL A 215 -20.02 -5.08 -19.08
N GLY A 216 -19.28 -5.06 -17.98
CA GLY A 216 -17.84 -4.85 -17.95
C GLY A 216 -17.14 -5.98 -17.21
N ALA A 217 -15.94 -6.30 -17.66
CA ALA A 217 -15.02 -7.19 -16.97
C ALA A 217 -13.63 -6.56 -16.93
N GLY A 218 -12.98 -6.61 -15.77
CA GLY A 218 -11.64 -6.10 -15.56
C GLY A 218 -10.73 -7.15 -14.93
N ASP A 219 -9.48 -7.17 -15.37
CA ASP A 219 -8.38 -7.93 -14.79
C ASP A 219 -7.26 -6.94 -14.44
N GLN A 220 -6.83 -6.95 -13.20
CA GLN A 220 -5.73 -6.14 -12.72
C GLN A 220 -4.70 -7.03 -12.05
N ARG A 221 -3.46 -6.93 -12.53
CA ARG A 221 -2.31 -7.61 -11.96
C ARG A 221 -1.29 -6.58 -11.53
N PHE A 222 -0.83 -6.72 -10.33
CA PHE A 222 0.14 -5.83 -9.71
C PHE A 222 1.27 -6.65 -9.10
N HIS A 223 2.50 -6.27 -9.39
CA HIS A 223 3.72 -6.77 -8.77
C HIS A 223 4.39 -5.59 -8.07
N ASP A 224 4.56 -5.69 -6.77
CA ASP A 224 5.14 -4.63 -5.95
C ASP A 224 6.67 -4.63 -6.03
N MET A 225 7.28 -3.55 -5.55
CA MET A 225 8.73 -3.44 -5.39
C MET A 225 9.27 -4.41 -4.34
N GLN A 226 8.45 -4.84 -3.39
CA GLN A 226 8.85 -5.83 -2.39
C GLN A 226 8.88 -7.23 -3.01
N PRO A 227 9.95 -8.00 -2.78
CA PRO A 227 10.06 -9.37 -3.28
C PRO A 227 8.83 -10.22 -2.89
N ASN A 228 8.34 -11.01 -3.84
CA ASN A 228 7.19 -11.91 -3.65
C ASN A 228 5.84 -11.24 -3.34
N SER A 229 5.73 -9.93 -3.46
CA SER A 229 4.45 -9.22 -3.28
C SER A 229 3.70 -9.11 -4.60
N LYS A 230 2.56 -9.78 -4.70
CA LYS A 230 1.69 -9.81 -5.89
C LYS A 230 0.24 -9.61 -5.50
N LEU A 231 -0.49 -8.90 -6.33
CA LEU A 231 -1.94 -8.76 -6.21
C LEU A 231 -2.59 -9.04 -7.56
N GLU A 232 -3.58 -9.90 -7.55
CA GLU A 232 -4.45 -10.15 -8.70
C GLU A 232 -5.89 -9.82 -8.31
N ARG A 233 -6.56 -9.05 -9.15
CA ARG A 233 -7.94 -8.64 -8.92
C ARG A 233 -8.74 -8.79 -10.20
N ASN A 234 -9.84 -9.51 -10.11
CA ASN A 234 -10.81 -9.64 -11.17
C ASN A 234 -12.13 -9.02 -10.71
N ASN A 235 -12.71 -8.18 -11.53
CA ASN A 235 -14.00 -7.58 -11.27
C ASN A 235 -14.93 -7.76 -12.48
N THR A 236 -16.20 -7.91 -12.19
CA THR A 236 -17.25 -7.96 -13.21
C THR A 236 -18.39 -7.05 -12.75
N VAL A 237 -18.79 -6.15 -13.61
CA VAL A 237 -19.86 -5.19 -13.34
C VAL A 237 -20.94 -5.38 -14.41
N SER A 238 -22.19 -5.45 -13.97
CA SER A 238 -23.35 -5.53 -14.84
C SER A 238 -24.35 -4.46 -14.43
N TYR A 239 -24.77 -3.67 -15.39
CA TYR A 239 -25.80 -2.66 -15.23
C TYR A 239 -26.89 -2.89 -16.26
N THR A 240 -28.15 -2.96 -15.83
CA THR A 240 -29.32 -3.05 -16.69
C THR A 240 -30.37 -2.04 -16.24
N HIS A 241 -30.78 -1.20 -17.15
CA HIS A 241 -31.86 -0.24 -16.92
C HIS A 241 -33.09 -0.62 -17.77
N LEU A 242 -34.20 -0.87 -17.09
CA LEU A 242 -35.48 -1.12 -17.71
C LEU A 242 -36.38 0.08 -17.49
N ARG A 243 -36.79 0.75 -18.55
CA ARG A 243 -37.77 1.82 -18.46
C ARG A 243 -39.17 1.21 -18.46
N ALA A 244 -39.89 1.28 -17.33
CA ALA A 244 -41.27 0.87 -17.25
C ALA A 244 -42.11 1.72 -18.23
N HIS A 245 -42.99 1.09 -18.97
CA HIS A 245 -44.00 1.76 -19.77
C HIS A 245 -45.00 2.38 -18.78
N GLU A 246 -44.96 3.68 -18.59
CA GLU A 246 -46.05 4.34 -17.92
C GLU A 246 -47.28 4.19 -18.82
N THR A 247 -48.20 3.27 -18.49
CA THR A 247 -49.55 3.28 -19.02
C THR A 247 -50.16 4.59 -18.55
N LYS A 248 -50.42 5.51 -19.49
CA LYS A 248 -51.33 6.63 -19.23
C LYS A 248 -52.64 6.00 -18.75
N ALA A 249 -52.87 5.99 -17.45
CA ALA A 249 -54.21 5.79 -16.92
C ALA A 249 -55.03 6.97 -17.43
N ASN A 250 -55.92 6.71 -18.36
CA ASN A 250 -56.96 7.65 -18.72
C ASN A 250 -57.82 7.82 -17.47
N LEU A 251 -57.59 8.89 -16.73
CA LEU A 251 -58.57 9.39 -15.78
C LEU A 251 -59.70 9.97 -16.61
N VAL A 252 -60.78 9.24 -16.67
CA VAL A 252 -62.09 9.71 -17.08
C VAL A 252 -62.73 10.39 -15.89
#